data_d7cf058f9fecef100990daa99ffb7253
#
_entry.id   d7cf058f9fecef100990daa99ffb7253
#
_cell.length_a   1.000
_cell.length_b   1.000
_cell.length_c   1.000
_cell.angle_alpha   90.00
_cell.angle_beta   90.00
_cell.angle_gamma   90.00
#
_symmetry.space_group_name_H-M   'P 1'
#
loop_
_entity.id
_entity.type
_entity.pdbx_description
1 polymer ?
#
loop_
_entity_poly.entity_id
_entity_poly.type
_entity_poly.pdbx_seq_one_letter_code
_entity_poly.pdbx_strand_id
1 'polypeptide(L)'
;SVVTFPGFLAAYEELNDEKSEEESDKRLPAMVIGQSVPVTQYICEAHETKPPARYTEPTLVKKLEELGIGRPSTFASIMQTIQDRGYVAKRGRALVPTFLAFSVTGLLEQHFAKLVDYEFTASMEEDLDRIANGEEDRVSWLTRFFYGHDGQPGLQELAADLGAIDAQQINTMKMGENIEIRVGRYGAYLQEGVGDERKFANIPEGLAPDELTLEKAIELLAAPSG
;
A
#
# COMPACT_ATOMS: atom_id res chain seq x y z
N SER A 1 -16.74 10.41 25.84
CA SER A 1 -17.65 9.25 26.01
C SER A 1 -17.16 8.40 27.17
N VAL A 2 -18.06 7.93 28.01
CA VAL A 2 -17.75 7.04 29.14
C VAL A 2 -18.40 5.70 28.87
N VAL A 3 -17.61 4.62 28.90
CA VAL A 3 -18.13 3.26 28.78
C VAL A 3 -18.81 2.90 30.12
N THR A 4 -20.14 2.80 30.12
CA THR A 4 -20.92 2.43 31.31
C THR A 4 -20.96 0.92 31.52
N PHE A 5 -20.83 0.13 30.43
CA PHE A 5 -20.75 -1.31 30.48
C PHE A 5 -19.86 -1.79 29.30
N PRO A 6 -18.74 -2.46 29.56
CA PRO A 6 -17.79 -2.81 28.53
C PRO A 6 -18.29 -3.90 27.56
N GLY A 7 -19.25 -4.74 27.97
CA GLY A 7 -19.78 -5.79 27.10
C GLY A 7 -18.65 -6.66 26.51
N PHE A 8 -18.75 -6.88 25.19
CA PHE A 8 -17.73 -7.64 24.44
C PHE A 8 -16.37 -6.91 24.36
N LEU A 9 -16.30 -5.59 24.54
CA LEU A 9 -15.05 -4.82 24.59
C LEU A 9 -14.13 -5.26 25.74
N ALA A 10 -14.65 -5.99 26.73
CA ALA A 10 -13.82 -6.60 27.77
C ALA A 10 -12.96 -7.76 27.26
N ALA A 11 -13.37 -8.38 26.14
CA ALA A 11 -12.69 -9.53 25.53
C ALA A 11 -11.93 -9.18 24.24
N TYR A 12 -12.28 -8.08 23.60
CA TYR A 12 -11.68 -7.66 22.33
C TYR A 12 -11.06 -6.28 22.45
N GLU A 13 -9.77 -6.18 22.16
CA GLU A 13 -9.11 -4.91 21.85
C GLU A 13 -9.25 -4.64 20.34
N GLU A 14 -9.68 -3.45 19.97
CA GLU A 14 -9.74 -3.04 18.57
C GLU A 14 -8.30 -2.92 18.03
N LEU A 15 -7.99 -3.67 16.97
CA LEU A 15 -6.71 -3.58 16.27
C LEU A 15 -6.63 -2.21 15.59
N ASN A 16 -5.82 -1.32 16.15
CA ASN A 16 -5.54 -0.01 15.58
C ASN A 16 -4.01 0.12 15.49
N ASP A 17 -3.49 0.22 14.28
CA ASP A 17 -2.04 0.35 14.03
C ASP A 17 -1.47 1.69 14.53
N GLU A 18 -2.35 2.67 14.80
CA GLU A 18 -1.97 4.01 15.26
C GLU A 18 -1.91 4.14 16.79
N LYS A 19 -2.35 3.12 17.54
CA LYS A 19 -2.26 3.18 19.02
C LYS A 19 -0.81 2.96 19.45
N SER A 20 -0.15 4.05 19.87
CA SER A 20 1.06 3.96 20.68
C SER A 20 0.73 3.35 22.04
N GLU A 21 1.66 2.59 22.62
CA GLU A 21 1.51 1.97 23.95
C GLU A 21 1.11 2.98 25.06
N GLU A 22 1.34 4.27 24.82
CA GLU A 22 0.97 5.37 25.74
C GLU A 22 -0.52 5.73 25.75
N GLU A 23 -1.32 5.33 24.75
CA GLU A 23 -2.75 5.66 24.69
C GLU A 23 -3.66 4.68 25.42
N SER A 24 -3.18 3.47 25.72
CA SER A 24 -3.99 2.44 26.37
C SER A 24 -4.36 2.75 27.82
N ASP A 25 -3.65 3.66 28.47
CA ASP A 25 -3.79 3.91 29.92
C ASP A 25 -4.49 5.24 30.27
N LYS A 26 -4.94 6.03 29.29
CA LYS A 26 -5.58 7.34 29.51
C LYS A 26 -7.11 7.26 29.71
N ARG A 27 -7.60 6.32 30.49
CA ARG A 27 -9.01 6.34 30.91
C ARG A 27 -9.23 7.51 31.86
N LEU A 28 -10.02 8.48 31.44
CA LEU A 28 -10.40 9.58 32.32
C LEU A 28 -11.20 9.04 33.51
N PRO A 29 -10.93 9.52 34.74
CA PRO A 29 -11.72 9.15 35.90
C PRO A 29 -13.16 9.63 35.74
N ALA A 30 -14.07 9.02 36.50
CA ALA A 30 -15.46 9.47 36.54
C ALA A 30 -15.54 10.89 37.08
N MET A 31 -16.11 11.82 36.33
CA MET A 31 -16.27 13.22 36.69
C MET A 31 -17.73 13.62 36.59
N VAL A 32 -18.16 14.58 37.43
CA VAL A 32 -19.50 15.14 37.43
C VAL A 32 -19.49 16.62 37.08
N ILE A 33 -20.59 17.10 36.47
CA ILE A 33 -20.73 18.51 36.09
C ILE A 33 -20.65 19.39 37.36
N GLY A 34 -19.80 20.42 37.31
CA GLY A 34 -19.60 21.33 38.46
C GLY A 34 -18.53 20.87 39.45
N GLN A 35 -17.90 19.72 39.25
CA GLN A 35 -16.78 19.27 40.06
C GLN A 35 -15.57 20.20 39.88
N SER A 36 -14.99 20.66 41.00
CA SER A 36 -13.74 21.41 40.97
C SER A 36 -12.57 20.46 40.78
N VAL A 37 -11.78 20.70 39.74
CA VAL A 37 -10.58 19.92 39.42
C VAL A 37 -9.36 20.83 39.60
N PRO A 38 -8.51 20.59 40.61
CA PRO A 38 -7.31 21.41 40.82
C PRO A 38 -6.28 21.07 39.72
N VAL A 39 -5.69 22.09 39.11
CA VAL A 39 -4.53 21.95 38.22
C VAL A 39 -3.29 21.86 39.11
N THR A 40 -2.61 20.73 39.07
CA THR A 40 -1.41 20.47 39.88
C THR A 40 -0.12 20.80 39.14
N GLN A 41 -0.14 20.70 37.81
CA GLN A 41 1.05 20.95 36.97
C GLN A 41 0.64 21.32 35.56
N TYR A 42 1.42 22.17 34.88
CA TYR A 42 1.38 22.42 33.45
C TYR A 42 2.61 21.81 32.84
N ILE A 43 2.41 20.91 31.86
CA ILE A 43 3.49 20.26 31.12
C ILE A 43 3.38 20.76 29.67
N CYS A 44 4.45 21.42 29.16
CA CYS A 44 4.55 21.79 27.77
C CYS A 44 5.24 20.65 27.03
N GLU A 45 4.52 20.00 26.15
CA GLU A 45 5.06 18.95 25.26
C GLU A 45 5.06 19.44 23.82
N ALA A 46 6.17 19.23 23.13
CA ALA A 46 6.24 19.48 21.71
C ALA A 46 5.73 18.24 20.98
N HIS A 47 4.80 18.45 20.05
CA HIS A 47 4.26 17.38 19.22
C HIS A 47 4.55 17.66 17.75
N GLU A 48 5.00 16.64 17.05
CA GLU A 48 5.16 16.65 15.59
C GLU A 48 4.16 15.69 14.96
N THR A 49 3.66 16.07 13.78
CA THR A 49 2.83 15.15 12.98
C THR A 49 3.69 14.00 12.49
N LYS A 50 3.18 12.79 12.63
CA LYS A 50 3.83 11.57 12.12
C LYS A 50 3.05 11.07 10.90
N PRO A 51 3.72 10.42 9.94
CA PRO A 51 3.01 9.73 8.86
C PRO A 51 2.12 8.62 9.43
N PRO A 52 1.05 8.22 8.71
CA PRO A 52 0.22 7.09 9.11
C PRO A 52 1.05 5.83 9.34
N ALA A 53 0.64 5.02 10.30
CA ALA A 53 1.27 3.74 10.55
C ALA A 53 1.16 2.82 9.31
N ARG A 54 2.15 1.96 9.12
CA ARG A 54 2.09 0.95 8.07
C ARG A 54 1.03 -0.10 8.40
N TYR A 55 0.40 -0.63 7.35
CA TYR A 55 -0.51 -1.74 7.53
C TYR A 55 0.20 -2.97 8.09
N THR A 56 -0.52 -3.68 8.93
CA THR A 56 -0.25 -5.09 9.28
C THR A 56 -1.18 -5.98 8.45
N GLU A 57 -0.98 -7.30 8.45
CA GLU A 57 -1.90 -8.19 7.73
C GLU A 57 -3.36 -8.02 8.20
N PRO A 58 -3.67 -7.97 9.52
CA PRO A 58 -5.04 -7.77 9.96
C PRO A 58 -5.64 -6.43 9.54
N THR A 59 -4.87 -5.34 9.65
CA THR A 59 -5.40 -4.01 9.31
C THR A 59 -5.51 -3.80 7.81
N LEU A 60 -4.67 -4.45 7.00
CA LEU A 60 -4.84 -4.46 5.55
C LEU A 60 -6.08 -5.27 5.15
N VAL A 61 -6.34 -6.43 5.78
CA VAL A 61 -7.58 -7.20 5.55
C VAL A 61 -8.80 -6.35 5.91
N LYS A 62 -8.80 -5.69 7.06
CA LYS A 62 -9.87 -4.76 7.46
C LYS A 62 -10.08 -3.68 6.40
N LYS A 63 -9.00 -3.11 5.86
CA LYS A 63 -9.09 -2.08 4.81
C LYS A 63 -9.64 -2.60 3.50
N LEU A 64 -9.24 -3.80 3.07
CA LEU A 64 -9.80 -4.46 1.89
C LEU A 64 -11.30 -4.73 2.05
N GLU A 65 -11.73 -5.20 3.23
CA GLU A 65 -13.14 -5.42 3.56
C GLU A 65 -13.93 -4.11 3.52
N GLU A 66 -13.42 -3.02 4.12
CA GLU A 66 -14.03 -1.69 4.05
C GLU A 66 -14.21 -1.17 2.61
N LEU A 67 -13.28 -1.51 1.72
CA LEU A 67 -13.31 -1.13 0.32
C LEU A 67 -14.12 -2.09 -0.56
N GLY A 68 -14.60 -3.21 -0.04
CA GLY A 68 -15.30 -4.24 -0.80
C GLY A 68 -14.40 -5.06 -1.72
N ILE A 69 -13.08 -5.02 -1.52
CA ILE A 69 -12.08 -5.72 -2.33
C ILE A 69 -11.77 -7.07 -1.71
N GLY A 70 -11.98 -8.13 -2.48
CA GLY A 70 -11.84 -9.51 -2.00
C GLY A 70 -13.01 -9.98 -1.14
N ARG A 71 -12.89 -11.20 -0.66
CA ARG A 71 -13.88 -11.87 0.21
C ARG A 71 -13.12 -12.65 1.30
N PRO A 72 -13.77 -13.06 2.38
CA PRO A 72 -13.11 -13.85 3.44
C PRO A 72 -12.31 -15.06 2.93
N SER A 73 -12.80 -15.71 1.87
CA SER A 73 -12.13 -16.84 1.24
C SER A 73 -10.87 -16.47 0.44
N THR A 74 -10.68 -15.20 0.06
CA THR A 74 -9.57 -14.75 -0.79
C THR A 74 -8.53 -13.90 -0.05
N PHE A 75 -8.84 -13.33 1.11
CA PHE A 75 -7.90 -12.46 1.83
C PHE A 75 -6.54 -13.12 2.11
N ALA A 76 -6.54 -14.37 2.56
CA ALA A 76 -5.31 -15.09 2.83
C ALA A 76 -4.45 -15.26 1.57
N SER A 77 -5.07 -15.60 0.44
CA SER A 77 -4.35 -15.77 -0.84
C SER A 77 -3.85 -14.43 -1.39
N ILE A 78 -4.57 -13.33 -1.18
CA ILE A 78 -4.12 -11.97 -1.54
C ILE A 78 -2.86 -11.63 -0.75
N MET A 79 -2.89 -11.81 0.59
CA MET A 79 -1.74 -11.55 1.46
C MET A 79 -0.52 -12.39 1.05
N GLN A 80 -0.73 -13.65 0.75
CA GLN A 80 0.34 -14.54 0.30
C GLN A 80 0.90 -14.09 -1.05
N THR A 81 0.04 -13.76 -2.00
CA THR A 81 0.43 -13.37 -3.36
C THR A 81 1.31 -12.12 -3.38
N ILE A 82 0.96 -11.07 -2.63
CA ILE A 82 1.75 -9.83 -2.61
C ILE A 82 3.13 -10.04 -1.98
N GLN A 83 3.26 -10.98 -1.06
CA GLN A 83 4.54 -11.35 -0.45
C GLN A 83 5.36 -12.26 -1.37
N ASP A 84 4.77 -13.30 -1.94
CA ASP A 84 5.46 -14.26 -2.83
C ASP A 84 5.99 -13.59 -4.09
N ARG A 85 5.29 -12.57 -4.59
CA ARG A 85 5.73 -11.76 -5.73
C ARG A 85 6.75 -10.67 -5.34
N GLY A 86 7.11 -10.56 -4.07
CA GLY A 86 8.07 -9.58 -3.60
C GLY A 86 7.57 -8.13 -3.68
N TYR A 87 6.25 -7.89 -3.75
CA TYR A 87 5.69 -6.54 -3.73
C TYR A 87 5.73 -5.95 -2.33
N VAL A 88 5.62 -6.80 -1.32
CA VAL A 88 5.63 -6.43 0.08
C VAL A 88 6.60 -7.30 0.86
N ALA A 89 7.39 -6.69 1.72
CA ALA A 89 8.24 -7.36 2.69
C ALA A 89 7.69 -7.17 4.11
N LYS A 90 7.81 -8.18 4.96
CA LYS A 90 7.47 -8.06 6.38
C LYS A 90 8.64 -7.51 7.19
N ARG A 91 8.36 -6.49 8.02
CA ARG A 91 9.27 -6.00 9.06
C ARG A 91 8.54 -6.05 10.39
N GLY A 92 8.83 -7.07 11.17
CA GLY A 92 8.02 -7.40 12.34
C GLY A 92 6.57 -7.69 11.94
N ARG A 93 5.63 -6.85 12.37
CA ARG A 93 4.21 -6.95 11.99
C ARG A 93 3.86 -6.08 10.77
N ALA A 94 4.70 -5.09 10.44
CA ALA A 94 4.42 -4.12 9.39
C ALA A 94 4.65 -4.71 7.98
N LEU A 95 3.77 -4.36 7.06
CA LEU A 95 3.87 -4.63 5.64
C LEU A 95 4.54 -3.43 4.96
N VAL A 96 5.70 -3.65 4.33
CA VAL A 96 6.52 -2.60 3.73
C VAL A 96 6.56 -2.81 2.23
N PRO A 97 6.05 -1.87 1.41
CA PRO A 97 6.16 -1.94 -0.04
C PRO A 97 7.63 -1.93 -0.49
N THR A 98 7.94 -2.67 -1.55
CA THR A 98 9.27 -2.72 -2.16
C THR A 98 9.35 -1.78 -3.37
N PHE A 99 10.54 -1.52 -3.88
CA PHE A 99 10.73 -0.77 -5.14
C PHE A 99 10.05 -1.44 -6.32
N LEU A 100 9.98 -2.78 -6.33
CA LEU A 100 9.25 -3.53 -7.34
C LEU A 100 7.75 -3.21 -7.32
N ALA A 101 7.16 -3.06 -6.13
CA ALA A 101 5.75 -2.67 -6.02
C ALA A 101 5.50 -1.31 -6.67
N PHE A 102 6.36 -0.32 -6.45
CA PHE A 102 6.23 0.99 -7.07
C PHE A 102 6.30 0.92 -8.60
N SER A 103 7.24 0.14 -9.15
CA SER A 103 7.33 -0.04 -10.61
C SER A 103 6.08 -0.70 -11.18
N VAL A 104 5.59 -1.77 -10.56
CA VAL A 104 4.39 -2.47 -11.02
C VAL A 104 3.14 -1.61 -10.89
N THR A 105 2.98 -0.91 -9.76
CA THR A 105 1.84 -0.01 -9.55
C THR A 105 1.89 1.15 -10.55
N GLY A 106 3.05 1.76 -10.76
CA GLY A 106 3.22 2.84 -11.75
C GLY A 106 2.89 2.39 -13.18
N LEU A 107 3.30 1.17 -13.58
CA LEU A 107 2.90 0.57 -14.85
C LEU A 107 1.37 0.46 -14.97
N LEU A 108 0.74 -0.10 -13.95
CA LEU A 108 -0.69 -0.33 -13.96
C LEU A 108 -1.49 0.98 -13.94
N GLU A 109 -1.08 1.97 -13.15
CA GLU A 109 -1.72 3.28 -13.11
C GLU A 109 -1.62 4.02 -14.44
N GLN A 110 -0.49 3.91 -15.16
CA GLN A 110 -0.29 4.59 -16.44
C GLN A 110 -1.03 3.93 -17.60
N HIS A 111 -1.08 2.61 -17.64
CA HIS A 111 -1.58 1.86 -18.80
C HIS A 111 -2.87 1.10 -18.54
N PHE A 112 -3.18 0.82 -17.29
CA PHE A 112 -4.32 0.00 -16.87
C PHE A 112 -5.06 0.61 -15.68
N ALA A 113 -5.19 1.94 -15.61
CA ALA A 113 -5.76 2.68 -14.48
C ALA A 113 -7.08 2.08 -13.99
N LYS A 114 -7.97 1.65 -14.92
CA LYS A 114 -9.24 1.01 -14.58
C LYS A 114 -9.06 -0.28 -13.77
N LEU A 115 -8.01 -1.08 -14.04
CA LEU A 115 -7.79 -2.35 -13.36
C LEU A 115 -7.22 -2.20 -11.93
N VAL A 116 -6.68 -1.03 -11.59
CA VAL A 116 -6.18 -0.71 -10.23
C VAL A 116 -7.13 0.22 -9.47
N ASP A 117 -8.25 0.58 -10.08
CA ASP A 117 -9.30 1.34 -9.44
C ASP A 117 -10.04 0.50 -8.39
N TYR A 118 -10.20 1.07 -7.19
CA TYR A 118 -10.82 0.35 -6.07
C TYR A 118 -12.31 0.11 -6.28
N GLU A 119 -13.01 1.09 -6.84
CA GLU A 119 -14.46 0.98 -7.10
C GLU A 119 -14.73 -0.04 -8.19
N PHE A 120 -13.88 -0.07 -9.23
CA PHE A 120 -13.96 -1.09 -10.28
C PHE A 120 -13.75 -2.50 -9.69
N THR A 121 -12.76 -2.69 -8.83
CA THR A 121 -12.49 -3.99 -8.21
C THR A 121 -13.63 -4.43 -7.29
N ALA A 122 -14.17 -3.50 -6.48
CA ALA A 122 -15.32 -3.78 -5.62
C ALA A 122 -16.57 -4.16 -6.43
N SER A 123 -16.86 -3.40 -7.50
CA SER A 123 -17.97 -3.71 -8.41
C SER A 123 -17.82 -5.06 -9.10
N MET A 124 -16.60 -5.43 -9.49
CA MET A 124 -16.31 -6.75 -10.05
C MET A 124 -16.58 -7.88 -9.05
N GLU A 125 -16.23 -7.69 -7.78
CA GLU A 125 -16.54 -8.65 -6.71
C GLU A 125 -18.06 -8.80 -6.49
N GLU A 126 -18.81 -7.71 -6.56
CA GLU A 126 -20.30 -7.73 -6.48
C GLU A 126 -20.91 -8.46 -7.68
N ASP A 127 -20.37 -8.22 -8.88
CA ASP A 127 -20.83 -8.92 -10.09
C ASP A 127 -20.55 -10.42 -10.02
N LEU A 128 -19.41 -10.83 -9.44
CA LEU A 128 -19.12 -12.25 -9.22
C LEU A 128 -20.11 -12.89 -8.23
N ASP A 129 -20.50 -12.16 -7.18
CA ASP A 129 -21.55 -12.62 -6.26
C ASP A 129 -22.91 -12.75 -6.97
N ARG A 130 -23.27 -11.80 -7.83
CA ARG A 130 -24.49 -11.87 -8.65
C ARG A 130 -24.49 -13.06 -9.60
N ILE A 131 -23.35 -13.35 -10.22
CA ILE A 131 -23.18 -14.54 -11.06
C ILE A 131 -23.36 -15.81 -10.23
N ALA A 132 -22.76 -15.86 -9.04
CA ALA A 132 -22.89 -17.00 -8.14
C ALA A 132 -24.34 -17.26 -7.69
N ASN A 133 -25.10 -16.17 -7.49
CA ASN A 133 -26.53 -16.23 -7.13
C ASN A 133 -27.47 -16.50 -8.33
N GLY A 134 -26.93 -16.53 -9.56
CA GLY A 134 -27.74 -16.72 -10.78
C GLY A 134 -28.52 -15.48 -11.24
N GLU A 135 -28.16 -14.29 -10.73
CA GLU A 135 -28.76 -12.99 -11.06
C GLU A 135 -28.11 -12.36 -12.30
N GLU A 136 -26.92 -12.79 -12.67
CA GLU A 136 -26.14 -12.31 -13.80
C GLU A 136 -25.61 -13.51 -14.61
N ASP A 137 -25.63 -13.41 -15.96
CA ASP A 137 -25.07 -14.45 -16.82
C ASP A 137 -23.54 -14.29 -16.97
N ARG A 138 -22.82 -15.34 -16.58
CA ARG A 138 -21.34 -15.36 -16.63
C ARG A 138 -20.77 -15.05 -18.01
N VAL A 139 -21.35 -15.61 -19.07
CA VAL A 139 -20.82 -15.45 -20.44
C VAL A 139 -21.04 -14.01 -20.91
N SER A 140 -22.20 -13.45 -20.66
CA SER A 140 -22.53 -12.05 -20.95
C SER A 140 -21.59 -11.09 -20.22
N TRP A 141 -21.34 -11.34 -18.94
CA TRP A 141 -20.42 -10.52 -18.15
C TRP A 141 -19.00 -10.58 -18.69
N LEU A 142 -18.45 -11.80 -18.94
CA LEU A 142 -17.10 -11.99 -19.51
C LEU A 142 -16.98 -11.34 -20.89
N THR A 143 -18.02 -11.38 -21.70
CA THR A 143 -18.04 -10.77 -23.03
C THR A 143 -17.92 -9.25 -22.93
N ARG A 144 -18.67 -8.61 -22.02
CA ARG A 144 -18.58 -7.17 -21.77
C ARG A 144 -17.21 -6.79 -21.22
N PHE A 145 -16.68 -7.55 -20.28
CA PHE A 145 -15.38 -7.31 -19.69
C PHE A 145 -14.26 -7.40 -20.72
N PHE A 146 -14.30 -8.42 -21.59
CA PHE A 146 -13.23 -8.68 -22.54
C PHE A 146 -13.32 -7.79 -23.79
N TYR A 147 -14.49 -7.66 -24.39
CA TYR A 147 -14.69 -6.90 -25.63
C TYR A 147 -15.15 -5.45 -25.43
N GLY A 148 -15.57 -5.10 -24.23
CA GLY A 148 -16.16 -3.79 -23.93
C GLY A 148 -17.67 -3.74 -24.17
N HIS A 149 -18.28 -2.64 -23.75
CA HIS A 149 -19.72 -2.39 -23.88
C HIS A 149 -20.00 -0.88 -23.85
N ASP A 150 -20.98 -0.41 -24.62
CA ASP A 150 -21.47 0.98 -24.65
C ASP A 150 -20.35 2.04 -24.80
N GLY A 151 -19.37 1.78 -25.67
CA GLY A 151 -18.25 2.69 -25.91
C GLY A 151 -17.16 2.67 -24.84
N GLN A 152 -17.26 1.77 -23.87
CA GLN A 152 -16.18 1.51 -22.91
C GLN A 152 -15.27 0.43 -23.47
N PRO A 153 -13.92 0.66 -23.49
CA PRO A 153 -12.96 -0.31 -23.99
C PRO A 153 -12.95 -1.56 -23.08
N GLY A 154 -12.87 -2.74 -23.70
CA GLY A 154 -12.69 -3.99 -23.02
C GLY A 154 -11.20 -4.32 -22.80
N LEU A 155 -10.95 -5.41 -22.07
CA LEU A 155 -9.58 -5.86 -21.77
C LEU A 155 -8.76 -6.12 -23.05
N GLN A 156 -9.39 -6.63 -24.11
CA GLN A 156 -8.72 -6.87 -25.41
C GLN A 156 -8.16 -5.58 -26.01
N GLU A 157 -8.92 -4.50 -26.00
CA GLU A 157 -8.49 -3.20 -26.52
C GLU A 157 -7.40 -2.59 -25.64
N LEU A 158 -7.55 -2.63 -24.31
CA LEU A 158 -6.54 -2.16 -23.36
C LEU A 158 -5.22 -2.92 -23.51
N ALA A 159 -5.28 -4.21 -23.83
CA ALA A 159 -4.09 -5.04 -24.02
C ALA A 159 -3.47 -4.91 -25.41
N ALA A 160 -4.16 -4.36 -26.40
CA ALA A 160 -3.65 -4.24 -27.76
C ALA A 160 -2.50 -3.22 -27.89
N ASP A 161 -2.41 -2.24 -27.01
CA ASP A 161 -1.44 -1.15 -27.05
C ASP A 161 -0.19 -1.38 -26.18
N LEU A 162 0.07 -2.63 -25.78
CA LEU A 162 1.24 -2.99 -24.95
C LEU A 162 2.59 -2.69 -25.64
N GLY A 163 2.60 -2.53 -26.96
CA GLY A 163 3.81 -2.19 -27.72
C GLY A 163 4.34 -0.77 -27.49
N ALA A 164 3.53 0.11 -26.94
CA ALA A 164 3.90 1.50 -26.62
C ALA A 164 4.52 1.65 -25.22
N ILE A 165 4.59 0.57 -24.42
CA ILE A 165 5.08 0.61 -23.05
C ILE A 165 6.62 0.67 -23.04
N ASP A 166 7.17 1.79 -22.58
CA ASP A 166 8.61 1.91 -22.33
C ASP A 166 8.97 1.31 -20.97
N ALA A 167 9.45 0.06 -21.01
CA ALA A 167 9.86 -0.65 -19.81
C ALA A 167 11.01 0.03 -19.03
N GLN A 168 11.84 0.84 -19.69
CA GLN A 168 12.90 1.60 -19.01
C GLN A 168 12.30 2.74 -18.20
N GLN A 169 11.36 3.47 -18.79
CA GLN A 169 10.70 4.59 -18.12
C GLN A 169 9.93 4.14 -16.87
N ILE A 170 9.19 3.03 -16.97
CA ILE A 170 8.38 2.49 -15.88
C ILE A 170 9.23 2.01 -14.70
N ASN A 171 10.37 1.39 -14.99
CA ASN A 171 11.28 0.88 -13.98
C ASN A 171 12.26 1.94 -13.47
N THR A 172 12.02 3.22 -13.77
CA THR A 172 12.87 4.34 -13.38
C THR A 172 12.10 5.30 -12.48
N MET A 173 12.60 5.50 -11.27
CA MET A 173 12.09 6.49 -10.31
C MET A 173 13.15 7.57 -10.10
N LYS A 174 12.80 8.84 -10.32
CA LYS A 174 13.73 9.95 -10.11
C LYS A 174 13.90 10.25 -8.63
N MET A 175 15.14 10.44 -8.20
CA MET A 175 15.50 10.77 -6.82
C MET A 175 16.24 12.11 -6.67
N GLY A 176 16.32 12.89 -7.71
CA GLY A 176 17.01 14.18 -7.77
C GLY A 176 17.26 14.57 -9.21
N GLU A 177 18.18 15.50 -9.45
CA GLU A 177 18.47 15.97 -10.81
C GLU A 177 19.20 14.92 -11.66
N ASN A 178 20.13 14.15 -11.03
CA ASN A 178 21.01 13.22 -11.74
C ASN A 178 20.98 11.79 -11.21
N ILE A 179 20.17 11.47 -10.19
CA ILE A 179 20.09 10.14 -9.58
C ILE A 179 18.75 9.53 -9.86
N GLU A 180 18.78 8.31 -10.35
CA GLU A 180 17.60 7.49 -10.64
C GLU A 180 17.70 6.17 -9.87
N ILE A 181 16.55 5.72 -9.38
CA ILE A 181 16.37 4.36 -8.88
C ILE A 181 15.84 3.54 -10.04
N ARG A 182 16.45 2.41 -10.31
CA ARG A 182 16.02 1.48 -11.35
C ARG A 182 15.72 0.11 -10.75
N VAL A 183 14.66 -0.52 -11.23
CA VAL A 183 14.31 -1.89 -10.85
C VAL A 183 14.72 -2.82 -11.97
N GLY A 184 15.73 -3.63 -11.71
CA GLY A 184 16.28 -4.60 -12.64
C GLY A 184 15.95 -6.04 -12.24
N ARG A 185 16.44 -7.00 -13.06
CA ARG A 185 16.23 -8.44 -12.84
C ARG A 185 16.76 -8.93 -11.48
N TYR A 186 17.80 -8.28 -10.96
CA TYR A 186 18.48 -8.67 -9.72
C TYR A 186 18.14 -7.77 -8.52
N GLY A 187 17.14 -6.92 -8.66
CA GLY A 187 16.70 -6.00 -7.61
C GLY A 187 16.79 -4.54 -8.03
N ALA A 188 16.56 -3.66 -7.05
CA ALA A 188 16.64 -2.23 -7.25
C ALA A 188 18.09 -1.75 -7.14
N TYR A 189 18.49 -0.79 -7.97
CA TYR A 189 19.81 -0.17 -7.97
C TYR A 189 19.73 1.33 -8.28
N LEU A 190 20.74 2.05 -7.86
CA LEU A 190 20.92 3.47 -8.16
C LEU A 190 21.71 3.62 -9.45
N GLN A 191 21.34 4.62 -10.25
CA GLN A 191 22.10 5.10 -11.38
C GLN A 191 22.30 6.60 -11.25
N GLU A 192 23.55 7.07 -11.34
CA GLU A 192 23.89 8.48 -11.43
C GLU A 192 24.48 8.78 -12.81
N GLY A 193 24.05 9.90 -13.40
CA GLY A 193 24.55 10.39 -14.68
C GLY A 193 23.96 9.68 -15.90
N VAL A 194 24.41 10.14 -17.08
CA VAL A 194 23.98 9.68 -18.41
C VAL A 194 25.17 9.33 -19.30
N GLY A 195 24.96 8.49 -20.30
CA GLY A 195 26.01 8.12 -21.25
C GLY A 195 27.10 7.23 -20.66
N ASP A 196 28.36 7.49 -20.97
CA ASP A 196 29.50 6.67 -20.58
C ASP A 196 30.01 6.98 -19.15
N GLU A 197 29.56 8.06 -18.55
CA GLU A 197 29.94 8.46 -17.18
C GLU A 197 28.99 7.93 -16.10
N ARG A 198 28.15 6.95 -16.43
CA ARG A 198 27.19 6.38 -15.50
C ARG A 198 27.88 5.64 -14.36
N LYS A 199 27.43 5.93 -13.14
CA LYS A 199 27.77 5.16 -11.95
C LYS A 199 26.57 4.37 -11.48
N PHE A 200 26.82 3.22 -10.90
CA PHE A 200 25.79 2.32 -10.39
C PHE A 200 26.12 1.90 -8.97
N ALA A 201 25.09 1.77 -8.14
CA ALA A 201 25.21 1.18 -6.82
C ALA A 201 23.98 0.30 -6.52
N ASN A 202 24.20 -0.87 -5.96
CA ASN A 202 23.09 -1.71 -5.54
C ASN A 202 22.43 -1.10 -4.30
N ILE A 203 21.09 -1.15 -4.27
CA ILE A 203 20.35 -0.82 -3.07
C ILE A 203 20.35 -2.07 -2.17
N PRO A 204 20.76 -1.96 -0.89
CA PRO A 204 20.80 -3.10 0.01
C PRO A 204 19.43 -3.78 0.14
N GLU A 205 19.44 -5.12 0.19
CA GLU A 205 18.23 -5.87 0.49
C GLU A 205 17.63 -5.42 1.81
N GLY A 206 16.33 -5.22 1.81
CA GLY A 206 15.63 -4.79 3.01
C GLY A 206 15.61 -3.28 3.27
N LEU A 207 16.30 -2.44 2.49
CA LEU A 207 16.10 -0.99 2.56
C LEU A 207 14.76 -0.62 1.93
N ALA A 208 13.86 -0.03 2.71
CA ALA A 208 12.56 0.38 2.21
C ALA A 208 12.67 1.66 1.35
N PRO A 209 11.76 1.87 0.39
CA PRO A 209 11.77 3.06 -0.46
C PRO A 209 11.76 4.39 0.30
N ASP A 210 11.08 4.48 1.43
CA ASP A 210 11.01 5.67 2.29
C ASP A 210 12.25 5.88 3.18
N GLU A 211 13.09 4.86 3.33
CA GLU A 211 14.37 4.94 4.05
C GLU A 211 15.53 5.35 3.14
N LEU A 212 15.34 5.26 1.83
CA LEU A 212 16.34 5.68 0.86
C LEU A 212 16.23 7.18 0.62
N THR A 213 16.92 7.97 1.43
CA THR A 213 17.05 9.42 1.24
C THR A 213 18.08 9.74 0.15
N LEU A 214 18.07 10.99 -0.35
CA LEU A 214 19.05 11.44 -1.33
C LEU A 214 20.49 11.35 -0.79
N GLU A 215 20.69 11.70 0.49
CA GLU A 215 21.99 11.58 1.15
C GLU A 215 22.47 10.12 1.18
N LYS A 216 21.57 9.19 1.51
CA LYS A 216 21.88 7.77 1.51
C LYS A 216 22.22 7.23 0.11
N ALA A 217 21.52 7.72 -0.91
CA ALA A 217 21.78 7.36 -2.30
C ALA A 217 23.18 7.84 -2.75
N ILE A 218 23.57 9.08 -2.40
CA ILE A 218 24.90 9.63 -2.68
C ILE A 218 25.98 8.82 -1.94
N GLU A 219 25.75 8.46 -0.68
CA GLU A 219 26.66 7.63 0.11
C GLU A 219 26.87 6.25 -0.55
N LEU A 220 25.80 5.61 -1.01
CA LEU A 220 25.88 4.33 -1.69
C LEU A 220 26.62 4.42 -3.03
N LEU A 221 26.43 5.49 -3.80
CA LEU A 221 27.12 5.74 -5.07
C LEU A 221 28.59 6.11 -4.90
N ALA A 222 28.98 6.67 -3.75
CA ALA A 222 30.36 6.99 -3.41
C ALA A 222 31.14 5.79 -2.85
N ALA A 223 30.45 4.74 -2.40
CA ALA A 223 31.07 3.54 -1.88
C ALA A 223 31.84 2.80 -3.01
N PRO A 224 33.05 2.29 -2.75
CA PRO A 224 33.75 1.51 -3.76
C PRO A 224 32.96 0.28 -4.16
N SER A 225 32.81 0.10 -5.47
CA SER A 225 32.18 -1.12 -6.02
C SER A 225 33.05 -2.32 -5.67
N GLY A 226 32.54 -3.22 -4.84
CA GLY A 226 33.22 -4.49 -4.51
C GLY A 226 33.10 -5.50 -5.64
#